data_464061dd4186ea562e4aea9e7bc86880
#
_entry.id   464061dd4186ea562e4aea9e7bc86880
#
_cell.length_a   1.000
_cell.length_b   1.000
_cell.length_c   1.000
_cell.angle_alpha   90.00
_cell.angle_beta   90.00
_cell.angle_gamma   90.00
#
_symmetry.space_group_name_H-M   'P 1'
#
loop_
_entity.id
_entity.type
_entity.pdbx_description
1 polymer ?
#
loop_
_entity_poly.entity_id
_entity_poly.type
_entity_poly.pdbx_seq_one_letter_code
_entity_poly.pdbx_strand_id
1 'polypeptide(L)'
;MRRPQRDQGQTLRMMSRRTLVVGGVQAGIVGALGWRMQSMQVEQADQFRLLAEENRINIRLLPPARGLIFDRNGRPVAENEQNYRVVMVKEDAGNVEEVLERLVQLVDITPENLERALEEIKRRSPFVPVTIADRLDWDDIAKININAPALPGITAEVGLSRHYPWASDMAHVVG
;
A
#
# COMPACT_ATOMS: atom_id res chain seq x y z
N MET A 1 31.31 -50.98 49.80
CA MET A 1 30.71 -51.09 48.47
C MET A 1 31.30 -50.03 47.57
N ARG A 2 32.22 -50.35 46.67
CA ARG A 2 32.86 -49.42 45.70
C ARG A 2 32.00 -49.45 44.42
N ARG A 3 31.43 -48.32 44.00
CA ARG A 3 30.77 -48.15 42.70
C ARG A 3 31.82 -48.22 41.59
N PRO A 4 31.64 -49.01 40.55
CA PRO A 4 32.57 -49.01 39.42
C PRO A 4 32.50 -47.67 38.70
N GLN A 5 33.61 -46.97 38.54
CA GLN A 5 33.75 -45.83 37.62
C GLN A 5 33.56 -46.37 36.21
N ARG A 6 32.45 -45.98 35.57
CA ARG A 6 32.24 -46.20 34.15
C ARG A 6 33.25 -45.36 33.37
N ASP A 7 34.15 -46.05 32.68
CA ASP A 7 35.14 -45.50 31.77
C ASP A 7 34.42 -44.63 30.70
N GLN A 8 34.50 -43.33 30.89
CA GLN A 8 34.00 -42.34 29.89
C GLN A 8 34.87 -42.34 28.63
N GLY A 9 36.01 -42.98 28.62
CA GLY A 9 36.92 -43.06 27.47
C GLY A 9 36.50 -44.04 26.36
N GLN A 10 35.58 -44.95 26.61
CA GLN A 10 35.14 -45.93 25.60
C GLN A 10 33.96 -45.47 24.77
N THR A 11 33.21 -44.49 25.20
CA THR A 11 32.05 -43.96 24.47
C THR A 11 32.42 -43.11 23.22
N LEU A 12 33.65 -42.62 23.17
CA LEU A 12 34.15 -41.80 22.04
C LEU A 12 34.60 -42.62 20.81
N ARG A 13 34.74 -43.95 20.93
CA ARG A 13 35.21 -44.80 19.83
C ARG A 13 34.13 -45.55 19.04
N MET A 14 32.86 -45.45 19.43
CA MET A 14 31.76 -46.03 18.64
C MET A 14 30.96 -45.01 17.86
N MET A 15 31.65 -44.16 17.11
CA MET A 15 30.95 -43.55 15.99
C MET A 15 30.63 -44.64 14.97
N SER A 16 29.37 -45.08 14.94
CA SER A 16 28.94 -46.10 13.99
C SER A 16 29.10 -45.50 12.57
N ARG A 17 29.47 -46.37 11.59
CA ARG A 17 29.57 -45.99 10.19
C ARG A 17 28.31 -45.21 9.71
N ARG A 18 27.16 -45.52 10.28
CA ARG A 18 25.88 -44.86 10.04
C ARG A 18 25.89 -43.38 10.50
N THR A 19 26.45 -43.10 11.68
CA THR A 19 26.55 -41.71 12.21
C THR A 19 27.49 -40.87 11.35
N LEU A 20 28.60 -41.47 10.86
CA LEU A 20 29.48 -40.76 9.92
C LEU A 20 28.85 -40.46 8.59
N VAL A 21 28.06 -41.40 8.03
CA VAL A 21 27.31 -41.17 6.78
C VAL A 21 26.26 -40.09 6.95
N VAL A 22 25.43 -40.17 8.00
CA VAL A 22 24.38 -39.16 8.27
C VAL A 22 25.01 -37.79 8.53
N GLY A 23 26.08 -37.73 9.33
CA GLY A 23 26.83 -36.49 9.61
C GLY A 23 27.46 -35.90 8.35
N GLY A 24 28.02 -36.75 7.47
CA GLY A 24 28.57 -36.34 6.19
C GLY A 24 27.51 -35.77 5.24
N VAL A 25 26.36 -36.42 5.12
CA VAL A 25 25.20 -35.91 4.31
C VAL A 25 24.73 -34.59 4.86
N GLN A 26 24.56 -34.48 6.19
CA GLN A 26 24.10 -33.25 6.82
C GLN A 26 25.08 -32.08 6.63
N ALA A 27 26.39 -32.35 6.79
CA ALA A 27 27.45 -31.38 6.51
C ALA A 27 27.47 -30.95 5.04
N GLY A 28 27.25 -31.88 4.12
CA GLY A 28 27.11 -31.59 2.69
C GLY A 28 25.95 -30.66 2.38
N ILE A 29 24.76 -30.92 2.96
CA ILE A 29 23.58 -30.06 2.80
C ILE A 29 23.84 -28.65 3.36
N VAL A 30 24.39 -28.55 4.56
CA VAL A 30 24.71 -27.24 5.18
C VAL A 30 25.78 -26.50 4.36
N GLY A 31 26.79 -27.22 3.86
CA GLY A 31 27.82 -26.65 2.97
C GLY A 31 27.22 -26.09 1.67
N ALA A 32 26.31 -26.85 1.02
CA ALA A 32 25.61 -26.42 -0.19
C ALA A 32 24.71 -25.20 0.05
N LEU A 33 23.99 -25.17 1.18
CA LEU A 33 23.19 -24.01 1.59
C LEU A 33 24.05 -22.78 1.88
N GLY A 34 25.18 -22.96 2.59
CA GLY A 34 26.13 -21.88 2.85
C GLY A 34 26.73 -21.29 1.58
N TRP A 35 27.12 -22.16 0.64
CA TRP A 35 27.57 -21.74 -0.69
C TRP A 35 26.47 -20.94 -1.43
N ARG A 36 25.25 -21.44 -1.44
CA ARG A 36 24.12 -20.76 -2.07
C ARG A 36 23.82 -19.41 -1.45
N MET A 37 23.86 -19.32 -0.11
CA MET A 37 23.71 -18.05 0.60
C MET A 37 24.80 -17.05 0.23
N GLN A 38 26.05 -17.49 0.18
CA GLN A 38 27.17 -16.63 -0.22
C GLN A 38 27.00 -16.11 -1.64
N SER A 39 26.64 -16.98 -2.59
CA SER A 39 26.39 -16.57 -3.97
C SER A 39 25.28 -15.52 -4.08
N MET A 40 24.17 -15.71 -3.35
CA MET A 40 23.05 -14.74 -3.36
C MET A 40 23.38 -13.43 -2.66
N GLN A 41 24.17 -13.48 -1.57
CA GLN A 41 24.47 -12.29 -0.75
C GLN A 41 25.68 -11.48 -1.26
N VAL A 42 26.59 -12.10 -1.97
CA VAL A 42 27.82 -11.44 -2.44
C VAL A 42 27.78 -11.22 -3.95
N GLU A 43 27.58 -12.28 -4.74
CA GLU A 43 27.64 -12.20 -6.19
C GLU A 43 26.40 -11.55 -6.81
N GLN A 44 25.22 -11.79 -6.21
CA GLN A 44 23.93 -11.28 -6.69
C GLN A 44 23.36 -10.18 -5.81
N ALA A 45 24.14 -9.65 -4.84
CA ALA A 45 23.68 -8.66 -3.87
C ALA A 45 23.12 -7.40 -4.55
N ASP A 46 23.76 -6.91 -5.59
CA ASP A 46 23.33 -5.69 -6.29
C ASP A 46 22.04 -5.90 -7.06
N GLN A 47 21.84 -7.08 -7.65
CA GLN A 47 20.58 -7.42 -8.32
C GLN A 47 19.40 -7.48 -7.33
N PHE A 48 19.60 -8.15 -6.19
CA PHE A 48 18.56 -8.25 -5.17
C PHE A 48 18.28 -6.92 -4.48
N ARG A 49 19.30 -6.04 -4.33
CA ARG A 49 19.11 -4.68 -3.88
C ARG A 49 18.25 -3.86 -4.83
N LEU A 50 18.55 -3.89 -6.13
CA LEU A 50 17.76 -3.19 -7.14
C LEU A 50 16.31 -3.66 -7.15
N LEU A 51 16.07 -4.97 -7.11
CA LEU A 51 14.71 -5.53 -7.04
C LEU A 51 13.97 -5.13 -5.76
N ALA A 52 14.69 -5.07 -4.63
CA ALA A 52 14.11 -4.63 -3.36
C ALA A 52 13.80 -3.13 -3.37
N GLU A 53 14.65 -2.30 -3.98
CA GLU A 53 14.40 -0.87 -4.15
C GLU A 53 13.24 -0.61 -5.11
N GLU A 54 13.17 -1.30 -6.24
CA GLU A 54 12.04 -1.21 -7.18
C GLU A 54 10.71 -1.60 -6.52
N ASN A 55 10.71 -2.65 -5.70
CA ASN A 55 9.51 -3.07 -4.97
C ASN A 55 9.12 -2.12 -3.83
N ARG A 56 10.05 -1.29 -3.35
CA ARG A 56 9.81 -0.27 -2.31
C ARG A 56 9.29 1.05 -2.89
N ILE A 57 9.62 1.33 -4.16
CA ILE A 57 9.23 2.59 -4.81
C ILE A 57 7.82 2.44 -5.37
N ASN A 58 6.85 3.03 -4.70
CA ASN A 58 5.50 3.18 -5.24
C ASN A 58 5.44 4.48 -6.03
N ILE A 59 5.51 4.39 -7.37
CA ILE A 59 5.42 5.55 -8.25
C ILE A 59 3.98 5.99 -8.33
N ARG A 60 3.66 7.12 -7.69
CA ARG A 60 2.36 7.78 -7.78
C ARG A 60 2.46 8.93 -8.78
N LEU A 61 1.67 8.83 -9.86
CA LEU A 61 1.52 9.93 -10.82
C LEU A 61 0.71 11.05 -10.17
N LEU A 62 1.36 12.19 -9.92
CA LEU A 62 0.69 13.40 -9.50
C LEU A 62 0.37 14.22 -10.76
N PRO A 63 -0.92 14.32 -11.17
CA PRO A 63 -1.26 15.15 -12.31
C PRO A 63 -0.91 16.62 -12.00
N PRO A 64 -0.27 17.33 -12.92
CA PRO A 64 0.05 18.74 -12.71
C PRO A 64 -1.24 19.57 -12.64
N ALA A 65 -1.17 20.68 -11.89
CA ALA A 65 -2.26 21.64 -11.83
C ALA A 65 -2.51 22.23 -13.23
N ARG A 66 -3.78 22.35 -13.63
CA ARG A 66 -4.13 23.02 -14.88
C ARG A 66 -3.80 24.51 -14.78
N GLY A 67 -3.36 25.12 -15.90
CA GLY A 67 -3.08 26.54 -15.98
C GLY A 67 -4.34 27.39 -15.69
N LEU A 68 -4.16 28.55 -15.09
CA LEU A 68 -5.23 29.51 -14.84
C LEU A 68 -5.59 30.21 -16.16
N ILE A 69 -6.87 30.58 -16.31
CA ILE A 69 -7.37 31.32 -17.47
C ILE A 69 -7.90 32.66 -16.96
N PHE A 70 -7.42 33.75 -17.55
CA PHE A 70 -7.82 35.11 -17.20
C PHE A 70 -8.46 35.82 -18.39
N ASP A 71 -9.31 36.79 -18.12
CA ASP A 71 -9.81 37.72 -19.12
C ASP A 71 -8.76 38.82 -19.40
N ARG A 72 -9.08 39.73 -20.36
CA ARG A 72 -8.19 40.85 -20.69
C ARG A 72 -7.94 41.82 -19.54
N ASN A 73 -8.77 41.80 -18.51
CA ASN A 73 -8.69 42.66 -17.33
C ASN A 73 -8.00 41.99 -16.16
N GLY A 74 -7.52 40.77 -16.35
CA GLY A 74 -6.86 39.98 -15.30
C GLY A 74 -7.81 39.29 -14.33
N ARG A 75 -9.12 39.20 -14.65
CA ARG A 75 -10.09 38.47 -13.82
C ARG A 75 -10.03 36.99 -14.14
N PRO A 76 -10.05 36.10 -13.13
CA PRO A 76 -10.02 34.67 -13.37
C PRO A 76 -11.32 34.19 -14.02
N VAL A 77 -11.19 33.49 -15.13
CA VAL A 77 -12.28 32.80 -15.83
C VAL A 77 -12.31 31.33 -15.50
N ALA A 78 -11.14 30.75 -15.24
CA ALA A 78 -11.00 29.40 -14.74
C ALA A 78 -9.80 29.31 -13.80
N GLU A 79 -10.03 28.83 -12.61
CA GLU A 79 -9.04 28.69 -11.53
C GLU A 79 -9.06 27.30 -10.92
N ASN A 80 -8.07 26.99 -10.09
CA ASN A 80 -8.01 25.72 -9.39
C ASN A 80 -8.34 25.94 -7.93
N GLU A 81 -9.30 25.18 -7.43
CA GLU A 81 -9.71 25.19 -6.03
C GLU A 81 -9.26 23.88 -5.36
N GLN A 82 -8.89 23.97 -4.10
CA GLN A 82 -8.57 22.77 -3.32
C GLN A 82 -9.83 21.92 -3.18
N ASN A 83 -9.69 20.64 -3.50
CA ASN A 83 -10.75 19.68 -3.38
C ASN A 83 -10.30 18.53 -2.47
N TYR A 84 -11.09 18.26 -1.47
CA TYR A 84 -10.89 17.12 -0.59
C TYR A 84 -11.70 15.94 -1.09
N ARG A 85 -11.04 14.79 -1.22
CA ARG A 85 -11.68 13.55 -1.64
C ARG A 85 -11.26 12.40 -0.74
N VAL A 86 -12.11 11.41 -0.66
CA VAL A 86 -11.87 10.17 0.05
C VAL A 86 -11.71 9.05 -0.94
N VAL A 87 -10.62 8.33 -0.81
CA VAL A 87 -10.31 7.16 -1.64
C VAL A 87 -10.23 5.92 -0.77
N MET A 88 -10.61 4.78 -1.34
CA MET A 88 -10.50 3.47 -0.71
C MET A 88 -9.61 2.56 -1.53
N VAL A 89 -8.71 1.85 -0.86
CA VAL A 89 -7.95 0.73 -1.41
C VAL A 89 -8.57 -0.56 -0.87
N LYS A 90 -9.14 -1.37 -1.74
CA LYS A 90 -9.87 -2.59 -1.38
C LYS A 90 -9.01 -3.59 -0.61
N GLU A 91 -7.75 -3.74 -0.99
CA GLU A 91 -6.80 -4.67 -0.36
C GLU A 91 -6.62 -4.36 1.14
N ASP A 92 -6.54 -3.07 1.48
CA ASP A 92 -6.32 -2.61 2.85
C ASP A 92 -7.61 -2.55 3.66
N ALA A 93 -8.77 -2.50 3.01
CA ALA A 93 -10.07 -2.34 3.66
C ALA A 93 -10.57 -3.62 4.34
N GLY A 94 -10.14 -4.80 3.86
CA GLY A 94 -10.64 -6.09 4.34
C GLY A 94 -12.12 -6.29 4.00
N ASN A 95 -13.03 -5.85 4.87
CA ASN A 95 -14.48 -5.87 4.61
C ASN A 95 -14.96 -4.49 4.11
N VAL A 96 -15.07 -4.35 2.78
CA VAL A 96 -15.45 -3.10 2.11
C VAL A 96 -16.81 -2.57 2.57
N GLU A 97 -17.80 -3.46 2.71
CA GLU A 97 -19.18 -3.08 3.04
C GLU A 97 -19.24 -2.47 4.45
N GLU A 98 -18.62 -3.12 5.42
CA GLU A 98 -18.57 -2.64 6.80
C GLU A 98 -17.84 -1.29 6.94
N VAL A 99 -16.74 -1.10 6.20
CA VAL A 99 -15.98 0.16 6.22
C VAL A 99 -16.79 1.29 5.59
N LEU A 100 -17.52 1.02 4.48
CA LEU A 100 -18.39 2.01 3.85
C LEU A 100 -19.58 2.39 4.72
N GLU A 101 -20.21 1.43 5.41
CA GLU A 101 -21.28 1.71 6.37
C GLU A 101 -20.82 2.65 7.48
N ARG A 102 -19.62 2.44 8.02
CA ARG A 102 -19.03 3.33 9.02
C ARG A 102 -18.72 4.71 8.46
N LEU A 103 -18.21 4.76 7.23
CA LEU A 103 -17.89 6.04 6.57
C LEU A 103 -19.14 6.89 6.35
N VAL A 104 -20.25 6.29 5.90
CA VAL A 104 -21.54 6.98 5.71
C VAL A 104 -22.12 7.54 7.01
N GLN A 105 -21.80 6.94 8.17
CA GLN A 105 -22.21 7.48 9.46
C GLN A 105 -21.43 8.74 9.87
N LEU A 106 -20.24 8.94 9.31
CA LEU A 106 -19.35 10.04 9.65
C LEU A 106 -19.49 11.23 8.70
N VAL A 107 -19.76 10.96 7.44
CA VAL A 107 -19.79 11.94 6.35
C VAL A 107 -21.02 11.71 5.47
N ASP A 108 -21.65 12.79 5.08
CA ASP A 108 -22.82 12.73 4.20
C ASP A 108 -22.41 12.39 2.76
N ILE A 109 -22.59 11.12 2.40
CA ILE A 109 -22.28 10.60 1.07
C ILE A 109 -23.58 10.28 0.36
N THR A 110 -23.77 10.86 -0.82
CA THR A 110 -24.98 10.60 -1.61
C THR A 110 -25.05 9.12 -2.01
N PRO A 111 -26.25 8.49 -1.96
CA PRO A 111 -26.42 7.08 -2.35
C PRO A 111 -25.87 6.75 -3.74
N GLU A 112 -26.01 7.68 -4.68
CA GLU A 112 -25.50 7.55 -6.05
C GLU A 112 -23.97 7.42 -6.10
N ASN A 113 -23.26 8.19 -5.27
CA ASN A 113 -21.80 8.11 -5.19
C ASN A 113 -21.37 6.79 -4.55
N LEU A 114 -22.10 6.31 -3.56
CA LEU A 114 -21.83 5.04 -2.90
C LEU A 114 -22.03 3.85 -3.86
N GLU A 115 -23.13 3.83 -4.60
CA GLU A 115 -23.39 2.78 -5.60
C GLU A 115 -22.33 2.77 -6.70
N ARG A 116 -21.98 3.94 -7.23
CA ARG A 116 -20.93 4.09 -8.24
C ARG A 116 -19.58 3.59 -7.71
N ALA A 117 -19.23 3.95 -6.47
CA ALA A 117 -18.01 3.51 -5.83
C ALA A 117 -17.97 1.99 -5.65
N LEU A 118 -19.07 1.37 -5.22
CA LEU A 118 -19.18 -0.09 -5.08
C LEU A 118 -19.03 -0.82 -6.43
N GLU A 119 -19.63 -0.30 -7.49
CA GLU A 119 -19.45 -0.85 -8.84
C GLU A 119 -17.98 -0.73 -9.30
N GLU A 120 -17.38 0.40 -9.04
CA GLU A 120 -15.99 0.65 -9.43
C GLU A 120 -15.01 -0.23 -8.65
N ILE A 121 -15.23 -0.44 -7.35
CA ILE A 121 -14.46 -1.37 -6.49
C ILE A 121 -14.57 -2.82 -6.99
N LYS A 122 -15.72 -3.23 -7.52
CA LYS A 122 -15.91 -4.57 -8.11
C LYS A 122 -15.16 -4.75 -9.42
N ARG A 123 -15.03 -3.69 -10.22
CA ARG A 123 -14.43 -3.73 -11.57
C ARG A 123 -12.93 -3.54 -11.56
N ARG A 124 -12.37 -2.79 -10.60
CA ARG A 124 -10.94 -2.45 -10.54
C ARG A 124 -10.13 -3.49 -9.76
N SER A 125 -8.83 -3.48 -10.00
CA SER A 125 -7.87 -4.26 -9.21
C SER A 125 -7.92 -3.84 -7.73
N PRO A 126 -7.74 -4.78 -6.77
CA PRO A 126 -7.78 -4.49 -5.33
C PRO A 126 -6.80 -3.42 -4.84
N PHE A 127 -5.70 -3.25 -5.55
CA PHE A 127 -4.64 -2.29 -5.20
C PHE A 127 -4.87 -0.88 -5.74
N VAL A 128 -5.86 -0.69 -6.63
CA VAL A 128 -6.12 0.61 -7.24
C VAL A 128 -7.06 1.40 -6.35
N PRO A 129 -6.68 2.63 -5.92
CA PRO A 129 -7.57 3.47 -5.14
C PRO A 129 -8.81 3.86 -5.93
N VAL A 130 -9.97 3.76 -5.31
CA VAL A 130 -11.28 4.14 -5.84
C VAL A 130 -11.79 5.34 -5.05
N THR A 131 -12.24 6.38 -5.73
CA THR A 131 -12.83 7.57 -5.09
C THR A 131 -14.25 7.24 -4.62
N ILE A 132 -14.49 7.39 -3.32
CA ILE A 132 -15.79 7.17 -2.69
C ILE A 132 -16.62 8.46 -2.67
N ALA A 133 -15.97 9.54 -2.27
CA ALA A 133 -16.59 10.87 -2.23
C ALA A 133 -15.57 11.94 -2.63
N ASP A 134 -16.04 12.97 -3.29
CA ASP A 134 -15.27 14.15 -3.64
C ASP A 134 -15.98 15.43 -3.18
N ARG A 135 -15.28 16.55 -3.22
CA ARG A 135 -15.76 17.87 -2.78
C ARG A 135 -16.24 17.89 -1.34
N LEU A 136 -15.48 17.22 -0.47
CA LEU A 136 -15.72 17.22 0.97
C LEU A 136 -15.17 18.49 1.61
N ASP A 137 -15.79 18.91 2.68
CA ASP A 137 -15.32 20.00 3.51
C ASP A 137 -14.17 19.56 4.42
N TRP A 138 -13.43 20.54 4.94
CA TRP A 138 -12.35 20.29 5.89
C TRP A 138 -12.81 19.55 7.16
N ASP A 139 -14.01 19.87 7.64
CA ASP A 139 -14.58 19.23 8.83
C ASP A 139 -14.84 17.74 8.61
N ASP A 140 -15.26 17.35 7.41
CA ASP A 140 -15.49 15.95 7.07
C ASP A 140 -14.15 15.18 6.98
N ILE A 141 -13.13 15.80 6.39
CA ILE A 141 -11.78 15.24 6.38
C ILE A 141 -11.20 15.09 7.79
N ALA A 142 -11.44 16.06 8.66
CA ALA A 142 -11.01 15.97 10.05
C ALA A 142 -11.70 14.80 10.77
N LYS A 143 -13.02 14.60 10.57
CA LYS A 143 -13.75 13.45 11.13
C LYS A 143 -13.17 12.12 10.64
N ILE A 144 -12.87 12.00 9.35
CA ILE A 144 -12.30 10.79 8.77
C ILE A 144 -10.91 10.51 9.35
N ASN A 145 -10.05 11.53 9.43
CA ASN A 145 -8.70 11.36 9.97
C ASN A 145 -8.69 10.97 11.45
N ILE A 146 -9.59 11.52 12.26
CA ILE A 146 -9.74 11.15 13.67
C ILE A 146 -10.18 9.69 13.80
N ASN A 147 -11.05 9.22 12.91
CA ASN A 147 -11.58 7.86 12.89
C ASN A 147 -10.78 6.90 11.97
N ALA A 148 -9.63 7.31 11.46
CA ALA A 148 -8.80 6.50 10.56
C ALA A 148 -8.51 5.05 11.06
N PRO A 149 -8.28 4.80 12.36
CA PRO A 149 -8.09 3.44 12.87
C PRO A 149 -9.33 2.53 12.70
N ALA A 150 -10.53 3.11 12.63
CA ALA A 150 -11.78 2.39 12.42
C ALA A 150 -12.17 2.26 10.94
N LEU A 151 -11.42 2.92 10.05
CA LEU A 151 -11.66 2.99 8.61
C LEU A 151 -10.46 2.44 7.80
N PRO A 152 -10.11 1.16 7.94
CA PRO A 152 -8.99 0.58 7.23
C PRO A 152 -9.19 0.71 5.72
N GLY A 153 -8.12 1.01 4.98
CA GLY A 153 -8.14 1.20 3.54
C GLY A 153 -8.72 2.54 3.06
N ILE A 154 -9.24 3.37 3.95
CA ILE A 154 -9.71 4.73 3.63
C ILE A 154 -8.57 5.73 3.80
N THR A 155 -8.39 6.59 2.81
CA THR A 155 -7.42 7.69 2.85
C THR A 155 -8.06 8.97 2.35
N ALA A 156 -7.88 10.03 3.13
CA ALA A 156 -8.27 11.37 2.70
C ALA A 156 -7.14 11.98 1.85
N GLU A 157 -7.49 12.47 0.67
CA GLU A 157 -6.55 13.08 -0.27
C GLU A 157 -6.96 14.52 -0.58
N VAL A 158 -5.95 15.36 -0.72
CA VAL A 158 -6.11 16.73 -1.22
C VAL A 158 -5.80 16.73 -2.70
N GLY A 159 -6.73 17.22 -3.50
CA GLY A 159 -6.59 17.40 -4.94
C GLY A 159 -6.88 18.83 -5.34
N LEU A 160 -6.88 19.06 -6.64
CA LEU A 160 -7.30 20.34 -7.24
C LEU A 160 -8.48 20.07 -8.17
N SER A 161 -9.58 20.79 -7.94
CA SER A 161 -10.73 20.85 -8.83
C SER A 161 -10.69 22.10 -9.67
N ARG A 162 -11.25 22.02 -10.87
CA ARG A 162 -11.41 23.18 -11.72
C ARG A 162 -12.64 23.96 -11.27
N HIS A 163 -12.46 25.23 -10.95
CA HIS A 163 -13.52 26.16 -10.62
C HIS A 163 -13.70 27.20 -11.73
N TYR A 164 -14.94 27.47 -12.06
CA TYR A 164 -15.34 28.44 -13.09
C TYR A 164 -16.22 29.52 -12.45
N PRO A 165 -15.64 30.66 -12.04
CA PRO A 165 -16.39 31.70 -11.33
C PRO A 165 -17.59 32.25 -12.12
N TRP A 166 -17.53 32.19 -13.46
CA TRP A 166 -18.52 32.70 -14.38
C TRP A 166 -19.34 31.59 -15.11
N ALA A 167 -19.30 30.39 -14.56
CA ALA A 167 -19.96 29.16 -15.01
C ALA A 167 -20.77 29.27 -16.32
N SER A 168 -22.05 29.63 -16.22
CA SER A 168 -22.98 29.72 -17.37
C SER A 168 -22.60 30.75 -18.42
N ASP A 169 -22.00 31.89 -18.01
CA ASP A 169 -21.73 33.01 -18.90
C ASP A 169 -20.53 32.77 -19.82
N MET A 170 -19.62 31.92 -19.40
CA MET A 170 -18.38 31.58 -20.11
C MET A 170 -18.34 30.14 -20.62
N ALA A 171 -19.40 29.35 -20.44
CA ALA A 171 -19.41 27.91 -20.76
C ALA A 171 -19.03 27.64 -22.23
N HIS A 172 -19.47 28.47 -23.18
CA HIS A 172 -19.17 28.33 -24.61
C HIS A 172 -17.77 28.76 -25.02
N VAL A 173 -17.01 29.41 -24.10
CA VAL A 173 -15.61 29.85 -24.32
C VAL A 173 -14.61 28.89 -23.69
N VAL A 174 -14.94 28.36 -22.51
CA VAL A 174 -14.03 27.56 -21.71
C VAL A 174 -14.30 26.04 -21.85
N GLY A 175 -15.50 25.66 -22.31
CA GLY A 175 -15.91 24.29 -22.59
C GLY A 175 -16.57 23.61 -21.41
#